data_816be4e1694af404b0f521e87081f710
#
_entry.id   816be4e1694af404b0f521e87081f710
#
_cell.length_a   1.000
_cell.length_b   1.000
_cell.length_c   1.000
_cell.angle_alpha   90.00
_cell.angle_beta   90.00
_cell.angle_gamma   90.00
#
_symmetry.space_group_name_H-M   'P 1'
#
loop_
_entity.id
_entity.type
_entity.pdbx_description
1 polymer ?
#
loop_
_entity_poly.entity_id
_entity_poly.type
_entity_poly.pdbx_seq_one_letter_code
_entity_poly.pdbx_strand_id
1 'polypeptide(L)'
;VYDICAWRNKKGPVIPERIITKEPTAELKAGQKDSDSLPPYDHLDQVLKSYIEEDKEPTARDFPALPAEEIARVLRMVDLSEYKRRQSPPGIKITPKAFGKDRRMPITNKFKASQ
;
A
#
# COMPACT_ATOMS: atom_id res chain seq x y z
N VAL A 1 -3.78 -2.23 -9.36
CA VAL A 1 -3.74 -1.44 -10.62
C VAL A 1 -3.14 -2.26 -11.73
N TYR A 2 -1.93 -2.82 -11.58
CA TYR A 2 -1.23 -3.60 -12.61
C TYR A 2 -2.07 -4.73 -13.18
N ASP A 3 -2.74 -5.52 -12.35
CA ASP A 3 -3.62 -6.62 -12.76
C ASP A 3 -4.76 -6.14 -13.66
N ILE A 4 -5.34 -4.98 -13.34
CA ILE A 4 -6.40 -4.36 -14.15
C ILE A 4 -5.84 -3.90 -15.49
N CYS A 5 -4.65 -3.32 -15.53
CA CYS A 5 -3.98 -2.91 -16.76
C CYS A 5 -3.66 -4.12 -17.64
N ALA A 6 -3.10 -5.18 -17.05
CA ALA A 6 -2.81 -6.42 -17.74
C ALA A 6 -4.10 -7.09 -18.29
N TRP A 7 -5.15 -7.14 -17.48
CA TRP A 7 -6.47 -7.65 -17.92
C TRP A 7 -7.04 -6.82 -19.07
N ARG A 8 -6.96 -5.48 -18.99
CA ARG A 8 -7.46 -4.61 -20.06
C ARG A 8 -6.72 -4.84 -21.37
N ASN A 9 -5.42 -5.05 -21.32
CA ASN A 9 -4.60 -5.27 -22.50
C ASN A 9 -4.79 -6.66 -23.15
N LYS A 10 -5.42 -7.63 -22.47
CA LYS A 10 -5.77 -8.93 -23.07
C LYS A 10 -6.74 -8.79 -24.27
N LYS A 11 -7.49 -7.69 -24.34
CA LYS A 11 -8.43 -7.40 -25.46
C LYS A 11 -7.80 -6.48 -26.52
N GLY A 12 -6.51 -6.30 -26.51
CA GLY A 12 -5.75 -5.41 -27.37
C GLY A 12 -4.95 -4.38 -26.57
N PRO A 13 -3.75 -4.02 -27.02
CA PRO A 13 -2.84 -3.13 -26.31
C PRO A 13 -3.38 -1.68 -26.34
N VAL A 14 -4.04 -1.27 -25.28
CA VAL A 14 -4.57 0.10 -25.10
C VAL A 14 -3.69 0.91 -24.17
N ILE A 15 -3.15 0.25 -23.15
CA ILE A 15 -2.21 0.86 -22.20
C ILE A 15 -0.80 0.53 -22.67
N PRO A 16 0.02 1.52 -23.05
CA PRO A 16 1.40 1.26 -23.48
C PRO A 16 2.19 0.47 -22.42
N GLU A 17 2.93 -0.53 -22.85
CA GLU A 17 3.70 -1.39 -21.95
C GLU A 17 4.67 -0.59 -21.07
N ARG A 18 5.26 0.47 -21.62
CA ARG A 18 6.13 1.39 -20.89
C ARG A 18 5.47 1.97 -19.61
N ILE A 19 4.15 2.17 -19.62
CA ILE A 19 3.43 2.68 -18.43
C ILE A 19 3.33 1.57 -17.37
N ILE A 20 3.17 0.33 -17.80
CA ILE A 20 3.06 -0.82 -16.90
C ILE A 20 4.42 -1.20 -16.31
N THR A 21 5.49 -1.09 -17.11
CA THR A 21 6.84 -1.50 -16.71
C THR A 21 7.64 -0.39 -16.03
N LYS A 22 7.20 0.89 -16.13
CA LYS A 22 7.86 2.01 -15.44
C LYS A 22 7.81 1.78 -13.94
N GLU A 23 8.97 1.81 -13.30
CA GLU A 23 9.08 1.69 -11.86
C GLU A 23 8.37 2.87 -11.15
N PRO A 24 7.53 2.62 -10.14
CA PRO A 24 6.82 3.68 -9.43
C PRO A 24 7.77 4.65 -8.73
N THR A 25 7.42 5.92 -8.80
CA THR A 25 8.17 6.99 -8.12
C THR A 25 7.27 8.19 -7.84
N ALA A 26 7.50 8.85 -6.72
CA ALA A 26 6.86 10.13 -6.40
C ALA A 26 7.48 11.33 -7.13
N GLU A 27 8.60 11.13 -7.83
CA GLU A 27 9.31 12.17 -8.62
C GLU A 27 9.65 13.44 -7.81
N LEU A 28 9.89 13.30 -6.51
CA LEU A 28 10.26 14.42 -5.63
C LEU A 28 11.74 14.81 -5.74
N LYS A 29 12.56 13.92 -6.25
CA LYS A 29 13.98 14.14 -6.52
C LYS A 29 14.45 13.31 -7.72
N ALA A 30 15.57 13.71 -8.34
CA ALA A 30 16.13 12.99 -9.47
C ALA A 30 16.46 11.54 -9.11
N GLY A 31 16.05 10.60 -9.96
CA GLY A 31 16.34 9.18 -9.82
C GLY A 31 15.63 8.47 -8.67
N GLN A 32 14.68 9.12 -8.00
CA GLN A 32 13.91 8.53 -6.91
C GLN A 32 13.06 7.36 -7.39
N LYS A 33 13.01 6.30 -6.59
CA LYS A 33 12.16 5.13 -6.76
C LYS A 33 11.42 4.84 -5.46
N ASP A 34 10.23 4.28 -5.54
CA ASP A 34 9.47 3.86 -4.35
C ASP A 34 10.21 2.75 -3.59
N SER A 35 10.94 1.88 -4.30
CA SER A 35 11.79 0.84 -3.72
C SER A 35 12.94 1.38 -2.84
N ASP A 36 13.29 2.67 -2.94
CA ASP A 36 14.29 3.30 -2.05
C ASP A 36 13.80 3.40 -0.59
N SER A 37 12.49 3.36 -0.38
CA SER A 37 11.88 3.60 0.93
C SER A 37 10.78 2.61 1.32
N LEU A 38 10.33 1.78 0.40
CA LEU A 38 9.29 0.78 0.64
C LEU A 38 9.80 -0.63 0.32
N PRO A 39 9.29 -1.66 1.01
CA PRO A 39 9.52 -3.03 0.59
C PRO A 39 8.91 -3.29 -0.80
N PRO A 40 9.30 -4.39 -1.47
CA PRO A 40 8.66 -4.80 -2.72
C PRO A 40 7.13 -4.85 -2.56
N TYR A 41 6.41 -4.35 -3.56
CA TYR A 41 4.96 -4.21 -3.49
C TYR A 41 4.23 -5.53 -3.22
N ASP A 42 4.74 -6.65 -3.72
CA ASP A 42 4.15 -7.97 -3.46
C ASP A 42 4.12 -8.31 -1.95
N HIS A 43 5.15 -7.93 -1.21
CA HIS A 43 5.21 -8.10 0.23
C HIS A 43 4.40 -7.03 0.96
N LEU A 44 4.51 -5.77 0.50
CA LEU A 44 3.78 -4.65 1.07
C LEU A 44 2.27 -4.87 1.00
N ASP A 45 1.75 -5.31 -0.15
CA ASP A 45 0.33 -5.55 -0.36
C ASP A 45 -0.23 -6.65 0.56
N GLN A 46 0.55 -7.68 0.84
CA GLN A 46 0.17 -8.74 1.78
C GLN A 46 0.04 -8.21 3.22
N VAL A 47 1.01 -7.40 3.67
CA VAL A 47 0.96 -6.76 4.99
C VAL A 47 -0.24 -5.82 5.09
N LEU A 48 -0.46 -4.99 4.07
CA LEU A 48 -1.59 -4.07 4.03
C LEU A 48 -2.94 -4.80 4.02
N LYS A 49 -3.06 -5.87 3.27
CA LYS A 49 -4.27 -6.71 3.26
C LYS A 49 -4.58 -7.25 4.65
N SER A 50 -3.59 -7.85 5.29
CA SER A 50 -3.74 -8.38 6.65
C SER A 50 -4.16 -7.29 7.64
N TYR A 51 -3.46 -6.16 7.64
CA TYR A 51 -3.70 -5.08 8.59
C TYR A 51 -5.00 -4.33 8.36
N ILE A 52 -5.36 -4.07 7.10
CA ILE A 52 -6.48 -3.18 6.74
C ILE A 52 -7.76 -3.94 6.46
N GLU A 53 -7.69 -5.00 5.66
CA GLU A 53 -8.88 -5.73 5.23
C GLU A 53 -9.29 -6.79 6.26
N GLU A 54 -8.31 -7.45 6.86
CA GLU A 54 -8.54 -8.57 7.79
C GLU A 54 -8.52 -8.14 9.27
N ASP A 55 -8.18 -6.88 9.59
CA ASP A 55 -8.04 -6.33 10.94
C ASP A 55 -7.10 -7.15 11.84
N LYS A 56 -6.08 -7.75 11.24
CA LYS A 56 -5.04 -8.49 11.98
C LYS A 56 -3.86 -7.58 12.30
N GLU A 57 -3.09 -7.94 13.28
CA GLU A 57 -1.78 -7.32 13.55
C GLU A 57 -0.69 -8.19 12.90
N PRO A 58 -0.12 -7.77 11.75
CA PRO A 58 0.88 -8.56 11.04
C PRO A 58 2.16 -8.70 11.85
N THR A 59 2.71 -9.91 11.89
CA THR A 59 3.95 -10.24 12.58
C THR A 59 4.98 -10.84 11.61
N ALA A 60 6.24 -10.89 12.03
CA ALA A 60 7.29 -11.55 11.25
C ALA A 60 7.04 -13.08 11.04
N ARG A 61 6.18 -13.69 11.86
CA ARG A 61 5.79 -15.09 11.68
C ARG A 61 4.85 -15.26 10.48
N ASP A 62 4.00 -14.26 10.25
CA ASP A 62 3.05 -14.26 9.13
C ASP A 62 3.74 -13.93 7.80
N PHE A 63 4.82 -13.16 7.87
CA PHE A 63 5.57 -12.65 6.71
C PHE A 63 7.08 -12.87 6.86
N PRO A 64 7.56 -14.13 6.76
CA PRO A 64 8.96 -14.47 7.00
C PRO A 64 9.95 -13.82 6.00
N ALA A 65 9.46 -13.30 4.89
CA ALA A 65 10.27 -12.56 3.92
C ALA A 65 10.56 -11.11 4.34
N LEU A 66 9.90 -10.61 5.42
CA LEU A 66 10.07 -9.25 5.90
C LEU A 66 10.58 -9.24 7.35
N PRO A 67 11.60 -8.44 7.66
CA PRO A 67 12.01 -8.18 9.03
C PRO A 67 10.88 -7.57 9.87
N ALA A 68 10.82 -7.91 11.15
CA ALA A 68 9.81 -7.36 12.07
C ALA A 68 9.83 -5.82 12.10
N GLU A 69 11.01 -5.22 12.07
CA GLU A 69 11.19 -3.76 12.02
C GLU A 69 10.56 -3.13 10.78
N GLU A 70 10.63 -3.82 9.64
CA GLU A 70 10.05 -3.32 8.39
C GLU A 70 8.53 -3.39 8.42
N ILE A 71 7.96 -4.48 8.95
CA ILE A 71 6.52 -4.59 9.18
C ILE A 71 6.05 -3.46 10.10
N ALA A 72 6.70 -3.26 11.25
CA ALA A 72 6.37 -2.19 12.18
C ALA A 72 6.46 -0.80 11.53
N ARG A 73 7.47 -0.59 10.67
CA ARG A 73 7.62 0.65 9.91
C ARG A 73 6.45 0.87 8.95
N VAL A 74 6.02 -0.17 8.22
CA VAL A 74 4.88 -0.12 7.30
C VAL A 74 3.60 0.23 8.06
N LEU A 75 3.30 -0.46 9.17
CA LEU A 75 2.12 -0.19 9.99
C LEU A 75 2.11 1.27 10.49
N ARG A 76 3.25 1.73 10.99
CA ARG A 76 3.39 3.12 11.42
C ARG A 76 3.15 4.12 10.29
N MET A 77 3.64 3.85 9.08
CA MET A 77 3.41 4.71 7.92
C MET A 77 1.92 4.77 7.56
N VAL A 78 1.20 3.65 7.65
CA VAL A 78 -0.24 3.59 7.44
C VAL A 78 -0.96 4.47 8.46
N ASP A 79 -0.67 4.31 9.75
CA ASP A 79 -1.33 5.04 10.82
C ASP A 79 -1.08 6.56 10.72
N LEU A 80 0.17 6.95 10.46
CA LEU A 80 0.54 8.36 10.30
C LEU A 80 -0.02 9.01 9.03
N SER A 81 -0.40 8.22 8.03
CA SER A 81 -0.90 8.72 6.75
C SER A 81 -2.43 8.91 6.71
N GLU A 82 -3.12 8.84 7.85
CA GLU A 82 -4.58 9.05 7.91
C GLU A 82 -5.02 10.40 7.32
N TYR A 83 -4.26 11.46 7.55
CA TYR A 83 -4.57 12.77 6.99
C TYR A 83 -4.56 12.78 5.45
N LYS A 84 -3.65 12.03 4.82
CA LYS A 84 -3.59 11.89 3.36
C LYS A 84 -4.82 11.16 2.83
N ARG A 85 -5.24 10.08 3.50
CA ARG A 85 -6.43 9.34 3.12
C ARG A 85 -7.70 10.18 3.21
N ARG A 86 -7.78 11.08 4.18
CA ARG A 86 -8.92 12.01 4.31
C ARG A 86 -8.99 13.06 3.20
N GLN A 87 -7.85 13.39 2.60
CA GLN A 87 -7.74 14.34 1.51
C GLN A 87 -7.94 13.69 0.13
N SER A 88 -7.91 12.36 0.05
CA SER A 88 -8.07 11.65 -1.22
C SER A 88 -9.51 11.71 -1.74
N PRO A 89 -9.71 11.71 -3.06
CA PRO A 89 -11.04 11.63 -3.65
C PRO A 89 -11.71 10.29 -3.30
N PRO A 90 -13.05 10.19 -3.40
CA PRO A 90 -13.74 8.93 -3.23
C PRO A 90 -13.23 7.88 -4.21
N GLY A 91 -12.73 6.76 -3.69
CA GLY A 91 -12.28 5.62 -4.48
C GLY A 91 -13.42 4.62 -4.74
N ILE A 92 -13.25 3.84 -5.81
CA ILE A 92 -14.13 2.70 -6.09
C ILE A 92 -13.77 1.56 -5.14
N LYS A 93 -14.76 1.05 -4.40
CA LYS A 93 -14.57 -0.09 -3.52
C LYS A 93 -14.53 -1.39 -4.32
N ILE A 94 -13.40 -2.08 -4.28
CA ILE A 94 -13.17 -3.34 -5.00
C ILE A 94 -12.86 -4.52 -4.07
N THR A 95 -12.74 -4.26 -2.77
CA THR A 95 -12.48 -5.26 -1.72
C THR A 95 -13.52 -5.13 -0.61
N PRO A 96 -13.65 -6.13 0.29
CA PRO A 96 -14.61 -6.06 1.39
C PRO A 96 -14.46 -4.83 2.28
N LYS A 97 -13.22 -4.32 2.45
CA LYS A 97 -12.93 -3.13 3.23
C LYS A 97 -12.10 -2.13 2.40
N ALA A 98 -12.64 -0.94 2.19
CA ALA A 98 -11.93 0.11 1.46
C ALA A 98 -10.89 0.80 2.35
N PHE A 99 -9.67 0.91 1.85
CA PHE A 99 -8.54 1.53 2.55
C PHE A 99 -8.79 3.00 2.93
N GLY A 100 -9.61 3.70 2.15
CA GLY A 100 -9.90 5.12 2.41
C GLY A 100 -11.00 5.39 3.42
N LYS A 101 -12.13 4.64 3.38
CA LYS A 101 -13.34 4.97 4.14
C LYS A 101 -13.68 3.99 5.25
N ASP A 102 -13.38 2.72 5.06
CA ASP A 102 -13.83 1.67 5.98
C ASP A 102 -12.85 1.46 7.16
N ARG A 103 -11.64 2.01 7.07
CA ARG A 103 -10.66 2.06 8.16
C ARG A 103 -10.25 3.50 8.40
N ARG A 104 -10.61 4.04 9.55
CA ARG A 104 -10.30 5.40 9.98
C ARG A 104 -9.55 5.38 11.31
N MET A 105 -8.50 6.17 11.37
CA MET A 105 -7.72 6.40 12.58
C MET A 105 -7.80 7.89 12.97
N PRO A 106 -7.78 8.22 14.27
CA PRO A 106 -7.67 9.61 14.69
C PRO A 106 -6.36 10.23 14.18
N ILE A 107 -6.41 11.42 13.56
CA ILE A 107 -5.21 12.09 13.01
C ILE A 107 -4.19 12.37 14.12
N THR A 108 -4.65 12.73 15.32
CA THR A 108 -3.81 13.05 16.48
C THR A 108 -3.46 11.84 17.34
N ASN A 109 -3.72 10.65 16.84
CA ASN A 109 -3.48 9.42 17.58
C ASN A 109 -1.98 9.19 17.77
N LYS A 110 -1.56 8.93 19.02
CA LYS A 110 -0.20 8.54 19.38
C LYS A 110 -0.03 7.04 19.65
N PHE A 111 -1.10 6.27 19.45
CA PHE A 111 -1.06 4.81 19.60
C PHE A 111 -0.05 4.20 18.63
N LYS A 112 0.69 3.22 19.11
CA LYS A 112 1.62 2.43 18.30
C LYS A 112 1.13 0.98 18.36
N ALA A 113 0.77 0.42 17.21
CA ALA A 113 0.29 -0.96 17.12
C ALA A 113 1.37 -2.00 17.51
N SER A 114 2.64 -1.62 17.43
CA SER A 114 3.77 -2.48 17.80
C SER A 114 4.59 -1.84 18.92
N GLN A 115 4.57 -2.44 20.08
CA GLN A 115 5.63 -2.33 21.09
C GLN A 115 6.46 -3.60 21.07
#